data_856d813ef9c21f5f5749dc0a7db74a53
#
_entry.id   856d813ef9c21f5f5749dc0a7db74a53
#
_cell.length_a   1.000
_cell.length_b   1.000
_cell.length_c   1.000
_cell.angle_alpha   90.00
_cell.angle_beta   90.00
_cell.angle_gamma   90.00
#
_symmetry.space_group_name_H-M   'P 1'
#
loop_
_entity.id
_entity.type
_entity.pdbx_description
1 polymer ?
#
loop_
_entity_poly.entity_id
_entity_poly.type
_entity_poly.pdbx_seq_one_letter_code
_entity_poly.pdbx_strand_id
1 'polypeptide(L)'
;MIVRRARNRVRHVCGKVWRLYCLWLVIGGCATPLAAQTNERLFENLEFRFTTPGARSAGMGWTFIGLSDDATAAVSNPAGLSNLLEQEFSLEFSGTKLRHERTGELGAGDTETFGSFMLTPTFFSYVVPVGRGTISLFRNSVQNFSEQFAFGPREVATRDHPEDGAFGAISVDAQSYGVGGAFVVNRALSVGGSVGVMTLDFAGEARSGTPLNQRNGTNTIYNGARWTGAAGVLVKPTRRISVGANFVPRATFTMKTRLFGRFLWTVLDPEGTIVLSGVEKPIDYVIPSRFSIGSSWRVSDAFTVLTDVSRVLYSQRITANFLVVDFIDPEARLSSANFSIRDVSELHAGAEYRMYNPRLTMAFRGGVFTNPDHPLRFERGGNNLDHPADKLLDFRFNTIPSQTNVGVTAGWGMVVRNRVQVDVATTYSKDATELIASMVLRVR
;
A
#
# COMPACT_ATOMS: atom_id res chain seq x y z
N MET A 1 54.04 -1.12 -31.41
CA MET A 1 53.02 -2.14 -31.77
C MET A 1 52.00 -2.42 -30.65
N ILE A 2 52.23 -2.00 -29.41
CA ILE A 2 51.41 -2.29 -28.23
C ILE A 2 50.22 -1.28 -28.08
N VAL A 3 50.39 -0.03 -28.52
CA VAL A 3 49.37 1.03 -28.36
C VAL A 3 48.15 0.86 -29.30
N ARG A 4 48.27 0.16 -30.43
CA ARG A 4 47.13 -0.07 -31.35
C ARG A 4 46.19 -1.18 -30.87
N ARG A 5 46.59 -2.10 -30.02
CA ARG A 5 45.74 -3.19 -29.49
C ARG A 5 44.83 -2.74 -28.34
N ALA A 6 45.22 -1.74 -27.56
CA ALA A 6 44.43 -1.20 -26.49
C ALA A 6 43.22 -0.38 -26.99
N ARG A 7 43.40 0.36 -28.10
CA ARG A 7 42.36 1.23 -28.69
C ARG A 7 41.20 0.47 -29.33
N ASN A 8 41.43 -0.77 -29.78
CA ASN A 8 40.36 -1.61 -30.35
C ASN A 8 39.56 -2.38 -29.30
N ARG A 9 40.11 -2.68 -28.12
CA ARG A 9 39.33 -3.29 -27.02
C ARG A 9 38.34 -2.33 -26.37
N VAL A 10 38.72 -1.06 -26.22
CA VAL A 10 37.83 -0.03 -25.66
C VAL A 10 36.67 0.25 -26.60
N ARG A 11 36.87 0.25 -27.94
CA ARG A 11 35.77 0.44 -28.90
C ARG A 11 34.76 -0.73 -28.95
N HIS A 12 35.20 -1.97 -28.67
CA HIS A 12 34.30 -3.13 -28.63
C HIS A 12 33.48 -3.21 -27.36
N VAL A 13 33.98 -2.73 -26.22
CA VAL A 13 33.23 -2.70 -24.96
C VAL A 13 32.21 -1.57 -24.97
N CYS A 14 32.55 -0.38 -25.45
CA CYS A 14 31.62 0.74 -25.61
C CYS A 14 30.46 0.42 -26.59
N GLY A 15 30.74 -0.28 -27.68
CA GLY A 15 29.74 -0.68 -28.66
C GLY A 15 28.72 -1.71 -28.15
N LYS A 16 29.11 -2.58 -27.22
CA LYS A 16 28.21 -3.57 -26.60
C LYS A 16 27.34 -2.94 -25.50
N VAL A 17 27.87 -2.02 -24.72
CA VAL A 17 27.14 -1.28 -23.70
C VAL A 17 26.09 -0.35 -24.35
N TRP A 18 26.43 0.29 -25.48
CA TRP A 18 25.45 1.14 -26.20
C TRP A 18 24.33 0.33 -26.87
N ARG A 19 24.61 -0.89 -27.34
CA ARG A 19 23.56 -1.79 -27.86
C ARG A 19 22.62 -2.31 -26.77
N LEU A 20 23.10 -2.51 -25.56
CA LEU A 20 22.26 -2.83 -24.41
C LEU A 20 21.39 -1.63 -23.97
N TYR A 21 21.91 -0.40 -24.03
CA TYR A 21 21.12 0.81 -23.74
C TYR A 21 20.03 1.06 -24.78
N CYS A 22 20.30 0.81 -26.07
CA CYS A 22 19.28 0.94 -27.14
C CYS A 22 18.23 -0.18 -27.07
N LEU A 23 18.55 -1.35 -26.54
CA LEU A 23 17.57 -2.44 -26.35
C LEU A 23 16.61 -2.13 -25.21
N TRP A 24 17.04 -1.39 -24.19
CA TRP A 24 16.17 -0.92 -23.09
C TRP A 24 15.23 0.22 -23.51
N LEU A 25 15.59 1.02 -24.51
CA LEU A 25 14.76 2.09 -25.04
C LEU A 25 13.67 1.61 -26.01
N VAL A 26 13.82 0.44 -26.59
CA VAL A 26 12.84 -0.13 -27.54
C VAL A 26 11.73 -0.93 -26.83
N ILE A 27 11.96 -1.40 -25.59
CA ILE A 27 10.95 -2.14 -24.81
C ILE A 27 9.97 -1.19 -24.08
N GLY A 28 10.28 0.11 -24.00
CA GLY A 28 9.43 1.14 -23.33
C GLY A 28 8.27 1.68 -24.18
N GLY A 29 8.07 1.19 -25.40
CA GLY A 29 7.06 1.71 -26.35
C GLY A 29 5.79 0.87 -26.47
N CYS A 30 5.33 0.15 -25.44
CA CYS A 30 4.02 -0.46 -25.46
C CYS A 30 2.94 0.57 -25.08
N ALA A 31 2.06 0.83 -26.04
CA ALA A 31 0.87 1.65 -25.88
C ALA A 31 0.10 1.27 -24.60
N THR A 32 0.00 2.20 -23.68
CA THR A 32 -0.88 2.07 -22.52
C THR A 32 -2.32 2.10 -23.01
N PRO A 33 -3.17 1.09 -22.74
CA PRO A 33 -4.58 1.22 -22.97
C PRO A 33 -5.11 2.36 -22.08
N LEU A 34 -5.78 3.33 -22.69
CA LEU A 34 -6.58 4.34 -21.99
C LEU A 34 -7.71 3.60 -21.27
N ALA A 35 -7.51 3.28 -20.00
CA ALA A 35 -8.55 2.77 -19.14
C ALA A 35 -9.22 3.96 -18.44
N ALA A 36 -10.48 4.18 -18.73
CA ALA A 36 -11.32 5.13 -17.99
C ALA A 36 -11.37 4.72 -16.52
N GLN A 37 -10.92 5.59 -15.61
CA GLN A 37 -11.01 5.38 -14.17
C GLN A 37 -12.21 6.15 -13.63
N THR A 38 -13.08 5.48 -12.91
CA THR A 38 -14.20 6.09 -12.19
C THR A 38 -13.78 6.52 -10.78
N ASN A 39 -14.59 7.37 -10.16
CA ASN A 39 -14.32 7.93 -8.82
C ASN A 39 -14.25 6.87 -7.72
N GLU A 40 -14.92 5.74 -7.92
CA GLU A 40 -14.87 4.58 -7.03
C GLU A 40 -13.47 4.03 -6.87
N ARG A 41 -12.60 4.14 -7.88
CA ARG A 41 -11.20 3.72 -7.78
C ARG A 41 -10.39 4.53 -6.77
N LEU A 42 -10.72 5.79 -6.53
CA LEU A 42 -10.10 6.56 -5.45
C LEU A 42 -10.33 5.92 -4.08
N PHE A 43 -11.54 5.40 -3.84
CA PHE A 43 -11.88 4.73 -2.58
C PHE A 43 -11.44 3.26 -2.55
N GLU A 44 -11.33 2.61 -3.72
CA GLU A 44 -10.85 1.25 -3.85
C GLU A 44 -9.34 1.15 -3.67
N ASN A 45 -8.61 2.14 -4.17
CA ASN A 45 -7.15 2.20 -4.16
C ASN A 45 -6.59 2.97 -2.94
N LEU A 46 -7.34 3.08 -1.85
CA LEU A 46 -6.75 3.45 -0.56
C LEU A 46 -5.72 2.39 -0.19
N GLU A 47 -4.52 2.58 -0.68
CA GLU A 47 -3.44 1.62 -0.49
C GLU A 47 -3.04 1.56 0.97
N PHE A 48 -3.13 0.36 1.54
CA PHE A 48 -2.56 0.09 2.84
C PHE A 48 -1.05 -0.11 2.68
N ARG A 49 -0.27 0.51 3.53
CA ARG A 49 1.15 0.22 3.63
C ARG A 49 1.36 -1.11 4.34
N PHE A 50 1.10 -2.20 3.63
CA PHE A 50 1.43 -3.55 4.11
C PHE A 50 2.90 -3.90 3.91
N THR A 51 3.66 -3.00 3.33
CA THR A 51 5.08 -3.17 3.10
C THR A 51 5.86 -3.16 4.42
N THR A 52 6.99 -3.85 4.41
CA THR A 52 7.94 -3.83 5.53
C THR A 52 8.52 -2.42 5.67
N PRO A 53 8.48 -1.79 6.87
CA PRO A 53 9.14 -0.51 7.07
C PRO A 53 10.65 -0.61 6.87
N GLY A 54 11.29 0.52 6.63
CA GLY A 54 12.75 0.65 6.45
C GLY A 54 13.14 0.94 5.00
N ALA A 55 13.97 1.99 4.78
CA ALA A 55 14.53 2.28 3.47
C ALA A 55 15.35 1.09 2.92
N ARG A 56 15.88 0.25 3.80
CA ARG A 56 16.60 -0.97 3.40
C ARG A 56 15.69 -1.97 2.71
N SER A 57 14.52 -2.29 3.28
CA SER A 57 13.54 -3.19 2.67
C SER A 57 12.98 -2.59 1.38
N ALA A 58 12.63 -1.29 1.40
CA ALA A 58 12.14 -0.55 0.24
C ALA A 58 13.10 -0.64 -0.94
N GLY A 59 14.41 -0.42 -0.71
CA GLY A 59 15.43 -0.55 -1.74
C GLY A 59 15.57 -1.96 -2.33
N MET A 60 15.03 -2.99 -1.66
CA MET A 60 15.03 -4.39 -2.10
C MET A 60 13.64 -4.86 -2.55
N GLY A 61 12.80 -3.98 -3.10
CA GLY A 61 11.45 -4.35 -3.54
C GLY A 61 10.50 -4.70 -2.41
N TRP A 62 10.73 -4.18 -1.21
CA TRP A 62 9.96 -4.47 -0.01
C TRP A 62 10.09 -5.91 0.50
N THR A 63 11.12 -6.63 0.06
CA THR A 63 11.43 -7.98 0.55
C THR A 63 12.16 -7.92 1.88
N PHE A 64 11.62 -8.57 2.90
CA PHE A 64 12.27 -8.63 4.21
C PHE A 64 11.84 -9.79 5.11
N ILE A 65 10.75 -10.50 4.77
CA ILE A 65 10.14 -11.54 5.62
C ILE A 65 11.12 -12.66 5.97
N GLY A 66 11.92 -13.08 4.98
CA GLY A 66 12.93 -14.13 5.17
C GLY A 66 14.24 -13.63 5.77
N LEU A 67 14.55 -12.33 5.69
CA LEU A 67 15.78 -11.75 6.21
C LEU A 67 15.61 -11.25 7.66
N SER A 68 14.68 -10.29 7.87
CA SER A 68 14.24 -9.72 9.15
C SER A 68 15.35 -9.60 10.19
N ASP A 69 16.44 -8.89 9.85
CA ASP A 69 17.68 -8.83 10.64
C ASP A 69 18.00 -7.42 11.19
N ASP A 70 16.97 -6.56 11.28
CA ASP A 70 17.03 -5.25 11.95
C ASP A 70 15.73 -4.95 12.73
N ALA A 71 15.65 -3.80 13.37
CA ALA A 71 14.55 -3.43 14.27
C ALA A 71 13.17 -3.33 13.59
N THR A 72 13.10 -3.26 12.25
CA THR A 72 11.84 -3.29 11.49
C THR A 72 11.19 -4.67 11.50
N ALA A 73 11.92 -5.70 11.93
CA ALA A 73 11.39 -7.06 12.15
C ALA A 73 10.19 -7.07 13.09
N ALA A 74 10.05 -6.11 14.01
CA ALA A 74 8.88 -5.98 14.89
C ALA A 74 7.53 -5.97 14.12
N VAL A 75 7.53 -5.50 12.88
CA VAL A 75 6.36 -5.41 12.00
C VAL A 75 6.42 -6.41 10.86
N SER A 76 7.59 -6.59 10.23
CA SER A 76 7.74 -7.43 9.04
C SER A 76 7.61 -8.92 9.35
N ASN A 77 8.39 -9.41 10.31
CA ASN A 77 8.35 -10.77 10.85
C ASN A 77 8.90 -10.75 12.27
N PRO A 78 8.05 -10.75 13.31
CA PRO A 78 8.50 -10.62 14.69
C PRO A 78 9.54 -11.68 15.12
N ALA A 79 9.53 -12.88 14.50
CA ALA A 79 10.54 -13.89 14.77
C ALA A 79 11.96 -13.44 14.43
N GLY A 80 12.10 -12.51 13.49
CA GLY A 80 13.37 -11.93 13.07
C GLY A 80 14.05 -11.08 14.14
N LEU A 81 13.32 -10.54 15.12
CA LEU A 81 13.89 -9.85 16.27
C LEU A 81 14.94 -10.69 17.01
N SER A 82 14.83 -12.03 16.92
CA SER A 82 15.83 -12.95 17.48
C SER A 82 17.22 -12.84 16.85
N ASN A 83 17.36 -12.16 15.72
CA ASN A 83 18.64 -11.89 15.07
C ASN A 83 19.40 -10.72 15.68
N LEU A 84 18.74 -9.87 16.45
CA LEU A 84 19.32 -8.67 17.05
C LEU A 84 20.03 -9.03 18.35
N LEU A 85 21.33 -8.79 18.38
CA LEU A 85 22.20 -9.10 19.51
C LEU A 85 22.59 -7.87 20.32
N GLU A 86 22.31 -6.69 19.81
CA GLU A 86 22.58 -5.39 20.45
C GLU A 86 21.27 -4.60 20.55
N GLN A 87 21.22 -3.60 21.43
CA GLN A 87 20.08 -2.70 21.46
C GLN A 87 20.04 -1.88 20.18
N GLU A 88 18.87 -1.77 19.57
CA GLU A 88 18.68 -1.00 18.35
C GLU A 88 17.54 0.00 18.49
N PHE A 89 17.81 1.21 18.02
CA PHE A 89 16.84 2.27 17.84
C PHE A 89 16.70 2.54 16.35
N SER A 90 15.49 2.51 15.82
CA SER A 90 15.22 2.73 14.40
C SER A 90 14.19 3.83 14.18
N LEU A 91 14.41 4.64 13.16
CA LEU A 91 13.54 5.73 12.75
C LEU A 91 13.45 5.77 11.22
N GLU A 92 12.26 6.00 10.69
CA GLU A 92 12.01 6.14 9.25
C GLU A 92 11.14 7.35 8.96
N PHE A 93 11.46 8.03 7.86
CA PHE A 93 10.64 9.02 7.20
C PHE A 93 10.38 8.61 5.76
N SER A 94 9.17 8.83 5.28
CA SER A 94 8.79 8.63 3.90
C SER A 94 8.14 9.87 3.30
N GLY A 95 8.58 10.23 2.09
CA GLY A 95 7.94 11.21 1.24
C GLY A 95 7.26 10.49 0.08
N THR A 96 5.94 10.52 0.01
CA THR A 96 5.15 9.84 -1.03
C THR A 96 4.50 10.86 -1.94
N LYS A 97 4.69 10.68 -3.25
CA LYS A 97 3.95 11.38 -4.30
C LYS A 97 3.01 10.39 -4.97
N LEU A 98 1.72 10.53 -4.72
CA LEU A 98 0.67 9.76 -5.37
C LEU A 98 0.30 10.39 -6.72
N ARG A 99 -0.11 9.56 -7.66
CA ARG A 99 -0.61 9.96 -8.97
C ARG A 99 -1.90 9.19 -9.23
N HIS A 100 -3.00 9.92 -9.40
CA HIS A 100 -4.28 9.36 -9.79
C HIS A 100 -4.70 9.97 -11.13
N GLU A 101 -5.03 9.11 -12.08
CA GLU A 101 -5.59 9.51 -13.37
C GLU A 101 -7.11 9.42 -13.30
N ARG A 102 -7.79 10.49 -13.65
CA ARG A 102 -9.24 10.55 -13.72
C ARG A 102 -9.68 10.75 -15.15
N THR A 103 -10.65 9.99 -15.60
CA THR A 103 -11.36 10.22 -16.85
C THR A 103 -12.75 10.78 -16.55
N GLY A 104 -13.16 11.85 -17.24
CA GLY A 104 -14.46 12.46 -17.04
C GLY A 104 -15.63 11.51 -17.32
N GLU A 105 -16.68 11.59 -16.52
CA GLU A 105 -17.87 10.70 -16.59
C GLU A 105 -18.69 10.82 -17.88
N LEU A 106 -18.43 11.79 -18.74
CA LEU A 106 -19.26 12.10 -19.92
C LEU A 106 -18.49 12.10 -21.25
N GLY A 107 -17.45 11.32 -21.37
CA GLY A 107 -16.77 11.10 -22.65
C GLY A 107 -16.00 12.30 -23.21
N ALA A 108 -15.80 13.36 -22.45
CA ALA A 108 -14.84 14.38 -22.75
C ALA A 108 -13.45 13.91 -22.32
N GLY A 109 -12.53 13.79 -23.27
CA GLY A 109 -11.22 13.13 -23.12
C GLY A 109 -10.19 13.85 -22.25
N ASP A 110 -10.60 14.55 -21.23
CA ASP A 110 -9.71 15.21 -20.30
C ASP A 110 -9.36 14.26 -19.16
N THR A 111 -8.11 13.83 -19.15
CA THR A 111 -7.51 13.08 -18.05
C THR A 111 -6.88 14.09 -17.09
N GLU A 112 -7.44 14.26 -15.92
CA GLU A 112 -6.81 15.04 -14.85
C GLU A 112 -5.92 14.12 -14.00
N THR A 113 -4.70 14.58 -13.73
CA THR A 113 -3.75 13.90 -12.85
C THR A 113 -3.76 14.62 -11.52
N PHE A 114 -4.23 13.95 -10.48
CA PHE A 114 -4.14 14.45 -9.11
C PHE A 114 -2.84 13.95 -8.47
N GLY A 115 -2.19 14.79 -7.69
CA GLY A 115 -0.98 14.41 -6.98
C GLY A 115 -0.88 15.10 -5.65
N SER A 116 -0.74 14.32 -4.59
CA SER A 116 -0.37 14.82 -3.27
C SER A 116 1.05 14.41 -2.92
N PHE A 117 1.76 15.28 -2.21
CA PHE A 117 3.05 14.95 -1.61
C PHE A 117 2.94 15.03 -0.09
N MET A 118 3.28 13.93 0.58
CA MET A 118 3.28 13.86 2.04
C MET A 118 4.65 13.40 2.54
N LEU A 119 5.22 14.15 3.47
CA LEU A 119 6.42 13.74 4.21
C LEU A 119 6.01 13.42 5.64
N THR A 120 6.15 12.16 6.04
CA THR A 120 5.72 11.70 7.36
C THR A 120 6.74 10.79 8.03
N PRO A 121 6.86 10.80 9.37
CA PRO A 121 7.53 9.74 10.11
C PRO A 121 6.67 8.47 10.02
N THR A 122 7.20 7.41 9.42
CA THR A 122 6.44 6.19 9.12
C THR A 122 6.73 5.05 10.09
N PHE A 123 7.93 5.01 10.64
CA PHE A 123 8.30 3.94 11.57
C PHE A 123 9.22 4.45 12.68
N PHE A 124 9.05 3.84 13.82
CA PHE A 124 9.92 3.98 14.97
C PHE A 124 9.97 2.66 15.73
N SER A 125 11.13 2.25 16.21
CA SER A 125 11.23 1.14 17.16
C SER A 125 12.43 1.25 18.06
N TYR A 126 12.30 0.63 19.25
CA TYR A 126 13.38 0.38 20.18
C TYR A 126 13.38 -1.10 20.54
N VAL A 127 14.53 -1.74 20.38
CA VAL A 127 14.70 -3.18 20.55
C VAL A 127 15.76 -3.46 21.59
N VAL A 128 15.45 -4.41 22.50
CA VAL A 128 16.35 -4.84 23.59
C VAL A 128 16.45 -6.36 23.57
N PRO A 129 17.64 -6.93 23.33
CA PRO A 129 17.90 -8.34 23.56
C PRO A 129 17.87 -8.71 25.04
N VAL A 130 17.21 -9.82 25.39
CA VAL A 130 17.10 -10.31 26.76
C VAL A 130 17.33 -11.82 26.78
N GLY A 131 18.55 -12.24 27.07
CA GLY A 131 18.93 -13.66 27.11
C GLY A 131 18.74 -14.37 25.75
N ARG A 132 17.81 -15.33 25.66
CA ARG A 132 17.45 -16.03 24.40
C ARG A 132 16.30 -15.37 23.66
N GLY A 133 15.78 -14.29 24.16
CA GLY A 133 14.68 -13.55 23.58
C GLY A 133 15.07 -12.11 23.25
N THR A 134 14.15 -11.42 22.62
CA THR A 134 14.26 -10.01 22.26
C THR A 134 12.91 -9.36 22.45
N ILE A 135 12.88 -8.16 22.99
CA ILE A 135 11.66 -7.36 23.17
C ILE A 135 11.81 -6.09 22.35
N SER A 136 10.73 -5.61 21.77
CA SER A 136 10.68 -4.36 21.03
C SER A 136 9.46 -3.53 21.38
N LEU A 137 9.61 -2.22 21.33
CA LEU A 137 8.50 -1.25 21.26
C LEU A 137 8.52 -0.65 19.87
N PHE A 138 7.36 -0.47 19.27
CA PHE A 138 7.29 0.09 17.92
C PHE A 138 6.06 0.96 17.70
N ARG A 139 6.19 1.89 16.76
CA ARG A 139 5.12 2.59 16.07
C ARG A 139 5.31 2.39 14.57
N ASN A 140 4.22 2.09 13.86
CA ASN A 140 4.22 1.91 12.42
C ASN A 140 3.00 2.60 11.79
N SER A 141 3.22 3.39 10.74
CA SER A 141 2.17 3.95 9.92
C SER A 141 1.66 2.88 8.97
N VAL A 142 0.39 2.49 9.13
CA VAL A 142 -0.26 1.48 8.29
C VAL A 142 -0.87 2.12 7.06
N GLN A 143 -1.43 3.32 7.23
CA GLN A 143 -1.99 4.12 6.15
C GLN A 143 -1.94 5.59 6.54
N ASN A 144 -1.53 6.43 5.60
CA ASN A 144 -1.62 7.86 5.71
C ASN A 144 -1.97 8.41 4.32
N PHE A 145 -3.17 8.98 4.21
CA PHE A 145 -3.71 9.44 2.96
C PHE A 145 -4.55 10.68 3.20
N SER A 146 -4.37 11.73 2.41
CA SER A 146 -5.20 12.93 2.48
C SER A 146 -5.30 13.55 1.10
N GLU A 147 -6.50 13.56 0.54
CA GLU A 147 -6.77 14.15 -0.76
C GLU A 147 -8.09 14.91 -0.79
N GLN A 148 -8.13 15.91 -1.69
CA GLN A 148 -9.33 16.63 -2.06
C GLN A 148 -9.52 16.52 -3.58
N PHE A 149 -10.75 16.32 -4.01
CA PHE A 149 -11.08 16.17 -5.42
C PHE A 149 -12.38 16.92 -5.73
N ALA A 150 -12.43 17.51 -6.90
CA ALA A 150 -13.59 18.21 -7.41
C ALA A 150 -13.97 17.63 -8.78
N PHE A 151 -15.27 17.58 -9.05
CA PHE A 151 -15.81 17.01 -10.27
C PHE A 151 -16.85 17.96 -10.84
N GLY A 152 -16.75 18.32 -12.10
CA GLY A 152 -17.76 19.14 -12.77
C GLY A 152 -17.40 19.48 -14.18
N PRO A 153 -18.36 19.98 -14.97
CA PRO A 153 -18.11 20.45 -16.32
C PRO A 153 -17.34 21.78 -16.37
N ARG A 154 -17.04 22.39 -15.23
CA ARG A 154 -16.26 23.61 -15.09
C ARG A 154 -15.26 23.50 -13.96
N GLU A 155 -14.18 24.25 -14.08
CA GLU A 155 -12.94 24.17 -13.34
C GLU A 155 -13.00 24.32 -11.80
N VAL A 156 -14.17 24.48 -11.19
CA VAL A 156 -14.25 24.85 -9.78
C VAL A 156 -15.52 24.33 -9.09
N ALA A 157 -15.67 23.03 -8.88
CA ALA A 157 -16.47 22.61 -7.76
C ALA A 157 -15.64 22.77 -6.48
N THR A 158 -15.99 23.70 -5.64
CA THR A 158 -15.32 23.93 -4.37
C THR A 158 -16.20 23.44 -3.22
N ARG A 159 -15.63 23.34 -2.01
CA ARG A 159 -16.41 23.05 -0.80
C ARG A 159 -17.59 24.00 -0.60
N ASP A 160 -17.40 25.26 -1.00
CA ASP A 160 -18.38 26.33 -0.82
C ASP A 160 -19.37 26.44 -1.99
N HIS A 161 -19.01 25.89 -3.16
CA HIS A 161 -19.82 25.90 -4.39
C HIS A 161 -20.00 24.50 -4.99
N PRO A 162 -20.61 23.55 -4.24
CA PRO A 162 -20.85 22.20 -4.75
C PRO A 162 -21.95 22.14 -5.82
N GLU A 163 -22.69 23.22 -6.02
CA GLU A 163 -23.71 23.37 -7.07
C GLU A 163 -23.10 23.33 -8.48
N ASP A 164 -21.80 23.57 -8.62
CA ASP A 164 -21.10 23.56 -9.90
C ASP A 164 -20.54 22.18 -10.27
N GLY A 165 -20.75 21.18 -9.41
CA GLY A 165 -20.29 19.81 -9.61
C GLY A 165 -20.33 18.97 -8.35
N ALA A 166 -19.39 18.07 -8.20
CA ALA A 166 -19.18 17.29 -6.99
C ALA A 166 -17.83 17.63 -6.35
N PHE A 167 -17.81 17.69 -5.04
CA PHE A 167 -16.61 17.87 -4.23
C PHE A 167 -16.45 16.69 -3.27
N GLY A 168 -15.22 16.24 -3.07
CA GLY A 168 -14.90 15.25 -2.05
C GLY A 168 -13.58 15.58 -1.37
N ALA A 169 -13.51 15.25 -0.09
CA ALA A 169 -12.30 15.29 0.69
C ALA A 169 -12.22 14.03 1.54
N ILE A 170 -11.07 13.41 1.59
CA ILE A 170 -10.82 12.25 2.42
C ILE A 170 -9.46 12.37 3.10
N SER A 171 -9.43 12.08 4.39
CA SER A 171 -8.22 11.97 5.17
C SER A 171 -8.30 10.70 6.01
N VAL A 172 -7.29 9.86 5.91
CA VAL A 172 -7.18 8.60 6.65
C VAL A 172 -5.79 8.51 7.25
N ASP A 173 -5.71 8.37 8.56
CA ASP A 173 -4.47 8.10 9.27
C ASP A 173 -4.66 6.88 10.19
N ALA A 174 -4.00 5.77 9.83
CA ALA A 174 -4.00 4.53 10.61
C ALA A 174 -2.59 4.25 11.13
N GLN A 175 -2.46 4.22 12.45
CA GLN A 175 -1.19 4.01 13.14
C GLN A 175 -1.26 2.77 14.02
N SER A 176 -0.20 1.97 14.03
CA SER A 176 -0.07 0.82 14.93
C SER A 176 1.03 1.07 15.97
N TYR A 177 0.70 0.88 17.24
CA TYR A 177 1.60 0.98 18.38
C TYR A 177 1.62 -0.36 19.08
N GLY A 178 2.80 -0.93 19.31
CA GLY A 178 2.84 -2.27 19.86
C GLY A 178 4.13 -2.63 20.57
N VAL A 179 4.04 -3.78 21.23
CA VAL A 179 5.16 -4.51 21.82
C VAL A 179 5.34 -5.78 21.01
N GLY A 180 6.57 -6.03 20.56
CA GLY A 180 6.96 -7.25 19.88
C GLY A 180 7.94 -8.06 20.72
N GLY A 181 8.01 -9.35 20.44
CA GLY A 181 9.01 -10.21 21.05
C GLY A 181 9.33 -11.42 20.19
N ALA A 182 10.54 -11.93 20.33
CA ALA A 182 10.98 -13.14 19.68
C ALA A 182 11.75 -14.05 20.67
N PHE A 183 11.75 -15.33 20.35
CA PHE A 183 12.47 -16.34 21.11
C PHE A 183 13.16 -17.34 20.20
N VAL A 184 14.44 -17.62 20.50
CA VAL A 184 15.23 -18.65 19.80
C VAL A 184 14.88 -20.01 20.38
N VAL A 185 14.11 -20.81 19.65
CA VAL A 185 13.73 -22.18 20.03
C VAL A 185 14.97 -23.09 19.93
N ASN A 186 15.63 -23.08 18.79
CA ASN A 186 16.87 -23.80 18.54
C ASN A 186 17.73 -23.06 17.47
N ARG A 187 18.84 -23.69 17.05
CA ARG A 187 19.78 -23.05 16.09
C ARG A 187 19.18 -22.74 14.72
N ALA A 188 18.09 -23.42 14.35
CA ALA A 188 17.46 -23.28 13.04
C ALA A 188 16.10 -22.58 13.12
N LEU A 189 15.45 -22.48 14.30
CA LEU A 189 14.08 -22.04 14.46
C LEU A 189 13.97 -20.91 15.50
N SER A 190 13.36 -19.83 15.10
CA SER A 190 12.88 -18.76 15.97
C SER A 190 11.38 -18.52 15.76
N VAL A 191 10.69 -18.11 16.80
CA VAL A 191 9.28 -17.73 16.79
C VAL A 191 9.16 -16.33 17.40
N GLY A 192 8.15 -15.59 16.97
CA GLY A 192 7.92 -14.25 17.49
C GLY A 192 6.47 -13.82 17.33
N GLY A 193 6.10 -12.81 18.05
CA GLY A 193 4.79 -12.21 17.97
C GLY A 193 4.80 -10.75 18.41
N SER A 194 3.77 -10.04 18.07
CA SER A 194 3.51 -8.69 18.56
C SER A 194 2.05 -8.53 18.92
N VAL A 195 1.80 -7.64 19.87
CA VAL A 195 0.46 -7.20 20.27
C VAL A 195 0.49 -5.69 20.45
N GLY A 196 -0.58 -5.03 20.08
CA GLY A 196 -0.65 -3.58 20.15
C GLY A 196 -2.03 -3.04 19.88
N VAL A 197 -2.07 -1.73 19.70
CA VAL A 197 -3.27 -0.98 19.40
C VAL A 197 -3.08 -0.29 18.05
N MET A 198 -4.03 -0.44 17.16
CA MET A 198 -4.14 0.30 15.93
C MET A 198 -5.17 1.40 16.11
N THR A 199 -4.77 2.65 15.89
CA THR A 199 -5.66 3.82 15.87
C THR A 199 -6.07 4.11 14.44
N LEU A 200 -7.28 4.64 14.27
CA LEU A 200 -7.77 5.15 12.99
C LEU A 200 -8.39 6.52 13.21
N ASP A 201 -7.81 7.53 12.57
CA ASP A 201 -8.40 8.84 12.37
C ASP A 201 -8.91 8.93 10.93
N PHE A 202 -10.21 9.09 10.77
CA PHE A 202 -10.87 9.14 9.47
C PHE A 202 -11.75 10.38 9.38
N ALA A 203 -11.56 11.16 8.32
CA ALA A 203 -12.47 12.23 7.94
C ALA A 203 -12.78 12.11 6.45
N GLY A 204 -14.05 11.90 6.13
CA GLY A 204 -14.51 11.77 4.75
C GLY A 204 -15.74 12.68 4.53
N GLU A 205 -15.68 13.47 3.47
CA GLU A 205 -16.77 14.34 3.03
C GLU A 205 -16.94 14.19 1.52
N ALA A 206 -18.16 14.00 1.07
CA ALA A 206 -18.51 14.11 -0.33
C ALA A 206 -19.78 14.92 -0.47
N ARG A 207 -19.81 15.85 -1.42
CA ARG A 207 -20.95 16.72 -1.73
C ARG A 207 -21.15 16.80 -3.23
N SER A 208 -22.40 16.80 -3.68
CA SER A 208 -22.75 17.06 -5.08
C SER A 208 -23.91 18.04 -5.15
N GLY A 209 -23.83 18.96 -6.09
CA GLY A 209 -24.92 19.82 -6.50
C GLY A 209 -25.77 19.18 -7.59
N THR A 210 -27.05 19.48 -7.62
CA THR A 210 -27.93 19.14 -8.74
C THR A 210 -28.34 20.40 -9.47
N PRO A 211 -28.80 20.32 -10.76
CA PRO A 211 -29.31 21.49 -11.48
C PRO A 211 -30.46 22.23 -10.80
N LEU A 212 -31.02 21.63 -9.73
CA LEU A 212 -32.10 22.22 -8.91
C LEU A 212 -31.63 22.77 -7.55
N ASN A 213 -30.35 23.06 -7.39
CA ASN A 213 -29.73 23.55 -6.12
C ASN A 213 -29.92 22.58 -4.92
N GLN A 214 -30.03 21.29 -5.16
CA GLN A 214 -30.17 20.31 -4.10
C GLN A 214 -28.78 19.82 -3.70
N ARG A 215 -28.37 20.05 -2.47
CA ARG A 215 -27.10 19.59 -1.92
C ARG A 215 -27.25 18.19 -1.37
N ASN A 216 -26.57 17.24 -1.99
CA ASN A 216 -26.50 15.87 -1.53
C ASN A 216 -25.09 15.61 -1.00
N GLY A 217 -24.97 14.80 0.03
CA GLY A 217 -23.64 14.48 0.49
C GLY A 217 -23.58 13.51 1.64
N THR A 218 -22.33 13.20 1.98
CA THR A 218 -21.96 12.36 3.11
C THR A 218 -20.93 13.06 3.95
N ASN A 219 -20.96 12.79 5.23
CA ASN A 219 -19.93 13.22 6.15
C ASN A 219 -19.64 12.10 7.15
N THR A 220 -18.39 11.77 7.31
CA THR A 220 -17.91 10.75 8.26
C THR A 220 -16.72 11.31 8.99
N ILE A 221 -16.79 11.39 10.31
CA ILE A 221 -15.68 11.72 11.18
C ILE A 221 -15.58 10.61 12.20
N TYR A 222 -14.39 10.03 12.34
CA TYR A 222 -14.16 8.94 13.26
C TYR A 222 -12.75 9.01 13.85
N ASN A 223 -12.67 8.77 15.15
CA ASN A 223 -11.43 8.50 15.86
C ASN A 223 -11.67 7.27 16.72
N GLY A 224 -10.84 6.27 16.58
CA GLY A 224 -11.01 5.04 17.33
C GLY A 224 -9.78 4.16 17.32
N ALA A 225 -9.85 3.11 18.14
CA ALA A 225 -8.75 2.20 18.33
C ALA A 225 -9.23 0.75 18.36
N ARG A 226 -8.38 -0.19 17.89
CA ARG A 226 -8.61 -1.64 17.92
C ARG A 226 -7.32 -2.37 18.27
N TRP A 227 -7.46 -3.51 18.93
CA TRP A 227 -6.35 -4.41 19.13
C TRP A 227 -5.85 -4.97 17.81
N THR A 228 -4.55 -5.08 17.70
CA THR A 228 -3.85 -5.67 16.54
C THR A 228 -2.66 -6.50 17.02
N GLY A 229 -2.08 -7.28 16.12
CA GLY A 229 -0.88 -8.03 16.42
C GLY A 229 -0.33 -8.71 15.19
N ALA A 230 0.74 -9.46 15.37
CA ALA A 230 1.32 -10.30 14.34
C ALA A 230 1.92 -11.56 14.98
N ALA A 231 2.00 -12.62 14.19
CA ALA A 231 2.73 -13.85 14.57
C ALA A 231 3.71 -14.21 13.46
N GLY A 232 4.92 -14.59 13.82
CA GLY A 232 5.98 -14.88 12.87
C GLY A 232 6.80 -16.10 13.23
N VAL A 233 7.35 -16.71 12.19
CA VAL A 233 8.31 -17.84 12.28
C VAL A 233 9.48 -17.54 11.36
N LEU A 234 10.68 -17.87 11.79
CA LEU A 234 11.91 -17.77 11.01
C LEU A 234 12.70 -19.07 11.12
N VAL A 235 12.96 -19.71 9.99
CA VAL A 235 13.72 -20.95 9.87
C VAL A 235 15.02 -20.68 9.10
N LYS A 236 16.13 -21.13 9.64
CA LYS A 236 17.46 -21.05 9.03
C LYS A 236 18.01 -22.44 8.76
N PRO A 237 17.62 -23.09 7.64
CA PRO A 237 18.08 -24.45 7.31
C PRO A 237 19.60 -24.51 7.17
N THR A 238 20.21 -23.44 6.73
CA THR A 238 21.67 -23.29 6.61
C THR A 238 22.09 -21.88 7.09
N ARG A 239 23.41 -21.66 7.19
CA ARG A 239 23.94 -20.31 7.49
C ARG A 239 23.71 -19.30 6.35
N ARG A 240 23.33 -19.77 5.15
CA ARG A 240 23.16 -18.95 3.94
C ARG A 240 21.71 -18.78 3.50
N ILE A 241 20.82 -19.63 3.98
CA ILE A 241 19.40 -19.62 3.60
C ILE A 241 18.55 -19.41 4.85
N SER A 242 17.60 -18.52 4.73
CA SER A 242 16.60 -18.25 5.74
C SER A 242 15.21 -18.15 5.09
N VAL A 243 14.20 -18.72 5.73
CA VAL A 243 12.81 -18.69 5.29
C VAL A 243 11.95 -18.19 6.44
N GLY A 244 11.14 -17.19 6.18
CA GLY A 244 10.23 -16.60 7.17
C GLY A 244 8.78 -16.72 6.74
N ALA A 245 7.88 -16.73 7.73
CA ALA A 245 6.45 -16.54 7.52
C ALA A 245 5.90 -15.59 8.58
N ASN A 246 4.92 -14.79 8.19
CA ASN A 246 4.26 -13.81 9.04
C ASN A 246 2.76 -13.78 8.77
N PHE A 247 1.96 -13.58 9.81
CA PHE A 247 0.52 -13.38 9.73
C PHE A 247 0.13 -12.15 10.54
N VAL A 248 -0.69 -11.28 9.93
CA VAL A 248 -1.29 -10.10 10.55
C VAL A 248 -2.81 -10.23 10.42
N PRO A 249 -3.57 -10.25 11.52
CA PRO A 249 -5.04 -10.36 11.47
C PRO A 249 -5.68 -9.03 11.02
N ARG A 250 -6.92 -9.12 10.56
CA ARG A 250 -7.72 -7.94 10.19
C ARG A 250 -8.00 -7.05 11.40
N ALA A 251 -8.15 -5.74 11.14
CA ALA A 251 -8.72 -4.78 12.07
C ALA A 251 -9.98 -4.15 11.45
N THR A 252 -11.08 -4.13 12.19
CA THR A 252 -12.35 -3.56 11.72
C THR A 252 -12.77 -2.40 12.62
N PHE A 253 -13.00 -1.25 12.01
CA PHE A 253 -13.46 -0.03 12.66
C PHE A 253 -14.88 0.28 12.17
N THR A 254 -15.86 0.17 13.05
CA THR A 254 -17.24 0.54 12.71
C THR A 254 -17.43 2.03 13.00
N MET A 255 -17.68 2.78 11.97
CA MET A 255 -17.87 4.22 11.97
C MET A 255 -19.35 4.55 11.74
N LYS A 256 -19.73 5.81 11.95
CA LYS A 256 -21.04 6.32 11.57
C LYS A 256 -20.87 7.35 10.46
N THR A 257 -21.53 7.11 9.34
CA THR A 257 -21.61 8.08 8.26
C THR A 257 -22.95 8.79 8.32
N ARG A 258 -22.95 10.10 8.10
CA ARG A 258 -24.15 10.92 8.02
C ARG A 258 -24.48 11.17 6.56
N LEU A 259 -25.69 10.78 6.17
CA LEU A 259 -26.23 10.98 4.83
C LEU A 259 -27.19 12.17 4.85
N PHE A 260 -27.08 13.06 3.90
CA PHE A 260 -27.98 14.19 3.77
C PHE A 260 -28.24 14.54 2.31
N GLY A 261 -29.42 15.12 2.03
CA GLY A 261 -29.80 15.61 0.72
C GLY A 261 -30.98 14.89 0.09
N ARG A 262 -31.29 15.29 -1.13
CA ARG A 262 -32.30 14.66 -1.98
C ARG A 262 -31.57 13.88 -3.08
N PHE A 263 -31.78 12.60 -3.12
CA PHE A 263 -31.29 11.75 -4.20
C PHE A 263 -32.41 11.62 -5.23
N LEU A 264 -32.23 12.24 -6.39
CA LEU A 264 -33.13 12.08 -7.51
C LEU A 264 -32.75 10.81 -8.28
N TRP A 265 -33.58 9.79 -8.22
CA TRP A 265 -33.49 8.62 -9.06
C TRP A 265 -33.99 8.88 -10.50
N THR A 266 -33.82 10.10 -11.00
CA THR A 266 -34.37 10.56 -12.28
C THR A 266 -33.92 9.78 -13.50
N VAL A 267 -32.84 9.01 -13.40
CA VAL A 267 -32.41 8.11 -14.49
C VAL A 267 -33.23 6.81 -14.51
N LEU A 268 -33.80 6.41 -13.37
CA LEU A 268 -34.44 5.11 -13.19
C LEU A 268 -35.92 5.19 -12.86
N ASP A 269 -36.34 6.25 -12.19
CA ASP A 269 -37.72 6.54 -11.85
C ASP A 269 -37.96 8.06 -11.85
N PRO A 270 -38.62 8.61 -12.86
CA PRO A 270 -38.87 10.05 -12.98
C PRO A 270 -39.68 10.65 -11.81
N GLU A 271 -40.42 9.84 -11.05
CA GLU A 271 -41.24 10.26 -9.92
C GLU A 271 -40.60 9.98 -8.56
N GLY A 272 -39.50 9.22 -8.52
CA GLY A 272 -38.82 8.81 -7.31
C GLY A 272 -37.88 9.88 -6.73
N THR A 273 -38.28 10.53 -5.67
CA THR A 273 -37.43 11.44 -4.89
C THR A 273 -37.31 10.92 -3.45
N ILE A 274 -36.10 10.52 -3.05
CA ILE A 274 -35.80 10.14 -1.68
C ILE A 274 -35.12 11.31 -0.97
N VAL A 275 -35.73 11.77 0.12
CA VAL A 275 -35.16 12.82 0.96
C VAL A 275 -34.52 12.19 2.18
N LEU A 276 -33.18 12.25 2.25
CA LEU A 276 -32.40 11.86 3.42
C LEU A 276 -32.07 13.13 4.23
N SER A 277 -32.59 13.25 5.42
CA SER A 277 -32.33 14.37 6.32
C SER A 277 -31.51 13.88 7.52
N GLY A 278 -30.18 13.82 7.35
CA GLY A 278 -29.28 13.52 8.44
C GLY A 278 -29.35 12.09 8.98
N VAL A 279 -29.65 11.12 8.12
CA VAL A 279 -29.67 9.70 8.51
C VAL A 279 -28.26 9.24 8.81
N GLU A 280 -28.04 8.65 9.97
CA GLU A 280 -26.77 8.02 10.33
C GLU A 280 -26.82 6.52 10.01
N LYS A 281 -25.80 6.03 9.31
CA LYS A 281 -25.62 4.62 8.99
C LYS A 281 -24.26 4.13 9.50
N PRO A 282 -24.18 2.91 10.04
CA PRO A 282 -22.90 2.30 10.34
C PRO A 282 -22.16 1.93 9.05
N ILE A 283 -20.86 2.17 9.02
CA ILE A 283 -19.96 1.69 7.97
C ILE A 283 -18.72 1.05 8.59
N ASP A 284 -18.22 0.01 7.98
CA ASP A 284 -17.04 -0.67 8.44
C ASP A 284 -15.83 -0.30 7.57
N TYR A 285 -14.81 0.25 8.21
CA TYR A 285 -13.49 0.40 7.62
C TYR A 285 -12.64 -0.79 8.03
N VAL A 286 -12.27 -1.62 7.06
CA VAL A 286 -11.56 -2.86 7.31
C VAL A 286 -10.15 -2.79 6.74
N ILE A 287 -9.17 -2.94 7.61
CA ILE A 287 -7.78 -3.24 7.23
C ILE A 287 -7.67 -4.76 7.16
N PRO A 288 -7.46 -5.35 5.97
CA PRO A 288 -7.57 -6.79 5.76
C PRO A 288 -6.43 -7.58 6.41
N SER A 289 -6.67 -8.86 6.64
CA SER A 289 -5.63 -9.79 7.06
C SER A 289 -4.61 -9.98 5.96
N ARG A 290 -3.36 -10.23 6.37
CA ARG A 290 -2.25 -10.55 5.47
C ARG A 290 -1.48 -11.76 5.97
N PHE A 291 -1.15 -12.64 5.03
CA PHE A 291 -0.24 -13.74 5.23
C PHE A 291 0.94 -13.61 4.28
N SER A 292 2.18 -13.68 4.79
CA SER A 292 3.38 -13.50 3.99
C SER A 292 4.36 -14.64 4.22
N ILE A 293 5.03 -15.08 3.16
CA ILE A 293 6.16 -16.01 3.20
C ILE A 293 7.29 -15.37 2.42
N GLY A 294 8.51 -15.48 2.95
CA GLY A 294 9.67 -14.95 2.28
C GLY A 294 10.92 -15.77 2.49
N SER A 295 11.88 -15.62 1.59
CA SER A 295 13.18 -16.26 1.67
C SER A 295 14.32 -15.26 1.45
N SER A 296 15.45 -15.53 2.08
CA SER A 296 16.70 -14.87 1.78
C SER A 296 17.80 -15.88 1.54
N TRP A 297 18.60 -15.65 0.50
CA TRP A 297 19.73 -16.46 0.15
C TRP A 297 20.99 -15.60 0.05
N ARG A 298 21.92 -15.80 0.98
CA ARG A 298 23.27 -15.20 0.93
C ARG A 298 24.12 -15.99 -0.06
N VAL A 299 24.14 -15.55 -1.32
CA VAL A 299 24.87 -16.18 -2.41
C VAL A 299 26.38 -16.11 -2.12
N SER A 300 26.86 -14.97 -1.61
CA SER A 300 28.23 -14.76 -1.11
C SER A 300 28.16 -13.88 0.15
N ASP A 301 29.31 -13.61 0.76
CA ASP A 301 29.35 -12.71 1.91
C ASP A 301 28.94 -11.28 1.54
N ALA A 302 29.14 -10.88 0.29
CA ALA A 302 28.80 -9.57 -0.24
C ALA A 302 27.42 -9.49 -0.92
N PHE A 303 26.84 -10.61 -1.35
CA PHE A 303 25.65 -10.60 -2.19
C PHE A 303 24.51 -11.48 -1.63
N THR A 304 23.35 -10.87 -1.43
CA THR A 304 22.13 -11.51 -0.93
C THR A 304 20.98 -11.28 -1.90
N VAL A 305 20.18 -12.30 -2.15
CA VAL A 305 18.95 -12.26 -2.94
C VAL A 305 17.77 -12.61 -2.03
N LEU A 306 16.64 -11.94 -2.24
CA LEU A 306 15.43 -12.08 -1.44
C LEU A 306 14.21 -12.23 -2.34
N THR A 307 13.23 -12.99 -1.85
CA THR A 307 11.90 -13.10 -2.49
C THR A 307 10.84 -13.25 -1.42
N ASP A 308 9.74 -12.49 -1.54
CA ASP A 308 8.58 -12.57 -0.66
C ASP A 308 7.30 -12.71 -1.48
N VAL A 309 6.32 -13.41 -0.92
CA VAL A 309 4.95 -13.50 -1.43
C VAL A 309 4.02 -13.14 -0.27
N SER A 310 3.13 -12.18 -0.51
CA SER A 310 2.12 -11.76 0.45
C SER A 310 0.72 -11.97 -0.11
N ARG A 311 -0.14 -12.66 0.62
CA ARG A 311 -1.56 -12.81 0.32
C ARG A 311 -2.35 -11.83 1.17
N VAL A 312 -3.03 -10.87 0.55
CA VAL A 312 -3.90 -9.88 1.20
C VAL A 312 -5.35 -10.26 0.95
N LEU A 313 -6.12 -10.37 2.04
CA LEU A 313 -7.50 -10.86 1.99
C LEU A 313 -8.47 -9.66 1.86
N TYR A 314 -8.45 -8.98 0.73
CA TYR A 314 -9.31 -7.81 0.45
C TYR A 314 -10.80 -8.13 0.45
N SER A 315 -11.19 -9.39 0.21
CA SER A 315 -12.58 -9.85 0.34
C SER A 315 -13.20 -9.55 1.71
N GLN A 316 -12.38 -9.46 2.77
CA GLN A 316 -12.82 -9.11 4.12
C GLN A 316 -13.35 -7.69 4.26
N ARG A 317 -13.13 -6.81 3.27
CA ARG A 317 -13.67 -5.44 3.25
C ARG A 317 -15.18 -5.43 2.98
N ILE A 318 -15.72 -6.47 2.37
CA ILE A 318 -17.16 -6.62 2.18
C ILE A 318 -17.77 -7.16 3.48
N THR A 319 -18.40 -6.27 4.24
CA THR A 319 -19.07 -6.57 5.50
C THR A 319 -20.57 -6.28 5.39
N ALA A 320 -21.33 -6.61 6.43
CA ALA A 320 -22.75 -6.23 6.50
C ALA A 320 -22.98 -4.71 6.49
N ASN A 321 -21.98 -3.94 6.94
CA ASN A 321 -22.01 -2.47 6.96
C ASN A 321 -21.19 -1.87 5.80
N PHE A 322 -21.23 -2.50 4.63
CA PHE A 322 -20.52 -2.00 3.46
C PHE A 322 -21.26 -0.82 2.84
N LEU A 323 -20.61 0.34 2.81
CA LEU A 323 -21.24 1.63 2.50
C LEU A 323 -21.88 1.73 1.12
N VAL A 324 -21.34 1.08 0.10
CA VAL A 324 -21.75 1.21 -1.31
C VAL A 324 -23.22 0.86 -1.50
N VAL A 325 -23.72 -0.11 -0.74
CA VAL A 325 -25.08 -0.63 -0.88
C VAL A 325 -26.14 0.44 -0.60
N ASP A 326 -25.99 1.18 0.50
CA ASP A 326 -26.98 2.17 0.91
C ASP A 326 -27.07 3.41 0.00
N PHE A 327 -25.99 3.70 -0.75
CA PHE A 327 -25.97 4.83 -1.67
C PHE A 327 -26.58 4.51 -3.03
N ILE A 328 -26.45 3.27 -3.45
CA ILE A 328 -26.81 2.86 -4.81
C ILE A 328 -28.24 2.35 -4.86
N ASP A 329 -28.75 1.84 -3.75
CA ASP A 329 -30.05 1.19 -3.69
C ASP A 329 -30.86 1.63 -2.45
N PRO A 330 -31.48 2.83 -2.50
CA PRO A 330 -32.32 3.31 -1.42
C PRO A 330 -33.57 2.45 -1.18
N GLU A 331 -33.96 1.60 -2.14
CA GLU A 331 -35.07 0.65 -1.97
C GLU A 331 -34.64 -0.64 -1.24
N ALA A 332 -33.37 -0.72 -0.81
CA ALA A 332 -32.83 -1.88 -0.10
C ALA A 332 -32.95 -3.24 -0.84
N ARG A 333 -32.94 -3.23 -2.19
CA ARG A 333 -32.95 -4.44 -3.02
C ARG A 333 -31.61 -5.16 -3.03
N LEU A 334 -30.53 -4.39 -2.85
CA LEU A 334 -29.15 -4.87 -2.84
C LEU A 334 -28.68 -5.10 -1.42
N SER A 335 -27.68 -5.95 -1.29
CA SER A 335 -26.97 -6.20 -0.05
C SER A 335 -25.47 -6.26 -0.30
N SER A 336 -24.68 -6.33 0.74
CA SER A 336 -23.23 -6.54 0.62
C SER A 336 -22.87 -7.81 -0.19
N ALA A 337 -23.77 -8.81 -0.21
CA ALA A 337 -23.60 -10.03 -1.01
C ALA A 337 -23.64 -9.80 -2.54
N ASN A 338 -24.12 -8.63 -2.99
CA ASN A 338 -24.08 -8.26 -4.41
C ASN A 338 -22.75 -7.63 -4.83
N PHE A 339 -21.78 -7.56 -3.93
CA PHE A 339 -20.46 -6.99 -4.22
C PHE A 339 -19.37 -7.96 -3.81
N SER A 340 -18.28 -7.93 -4.55
CA SER A 340 -17.08 -8.70 -4.22
C SER A 340 -15.80 -7.90 -4.47
N ILE A 341 -14.79 -8.19 -3.66
CA ILE A 341 -13.42 -7.76 -3.89
C ILE A 341 -12.54 -9.01 -3.87
N ARG A 342 -11.67 -9.14 -4.85
CA ARG A 342 -10.81 -10.32 -4.95
C ARG A 342 -9.60 -10.18 -4.03
N ASP A 343 -9.27 -11.26 -3.33
CA ASP A 343 -7.99 -11.38 -2.64
C ASP A 343 -6.84 -11.39 -3.64
N VAL A 344 -5.74 -10.74 -3.29
CA VAL A 344 -4.58 -10.61 -4.18
C VAL A 344 -3.32 -11.23 -3.58
N SER A 345 -2.40 -11.61 -4.46
CA SER A 345 -1.05 -12.04 -4.08
C SER A 345 -0.04 -11.07 -4.66
N GLU A 346 0.72 -10.44 -3.78
CA GLU A 346 1.80 -9.53 -4.10
C GLU A 346 3.11 -10.34 -4.17
N LEU A 347 3.91 -10.09 -5.20
CA LEU A 347 5.21 -10.72 -5.40
C LEU A 347 6.29 -9.66 -5.28
N HIS A 348 7.32 -9.96 -4.53
CA HIS A 348 8.44 -9.08 -4.28
C HIS A 348 9.75 -9.83 -4.52
N ALA A 349 10.71 -9.18 -5.17
CA ALA A 349 12.06 -9.71 -5.35
C ALA A 349 13.09 -8.59 -5.23
N GLY A 350 14.20 -8.90 -4.57
CA GLY A 350 15.25 -7.91 -4.34
C GLY A 350 16.62 -8.50 -4.15
N ALA A 351 17.61 -7.62 -4.23
CA ALA A 351 19.00 -7.97 -3.99
C ALA A 351 19.73 -6.86 -3.25
N GLU A 352 20.70 -7.27 -2.43
CA GLU A 352 21.61 -6.39 -1.72
C GLU A 352 23.06 -6.78 -2.02
N TYR A 353 23.88 -5.82 -2.45
CA TYR A 353 25.31 -5.95 -2.58
C TYR A 353 26.01 -5.08 -1.55
N ARG A 354 26.88 -5.67 -0.71
CA ARG A 354 27.62 -5.00 0.37
C ARG A 354 29.10 -4.92 0.04
N MET A 355 29.65 -3.73 0.16
CA MET A 355 31.08 -3.47 0.09
C MET A 355 31.62 -3.28 1.50
N TYR A 356 32.38 -4.25 1.97
CA TYR A 356 32.91 -4.24 3.33
C TYR A 356 34.20 -3.45 3.44
N ASN A 357 34.24 -2.55 4.41
CA ASN A 357 35.43 -1.89 4.89
C ASN A 357 35.37 -1.87 6.42
N PRO A 358 36.46 -2.02 7.17
CA PRO A 358 36.46 -2.08 8.63
C PRO A 358 35.79 -0.88 9.34
N ARG A 359 35.80 0.29 8.71
CA ARG A 359 35.21 1.51 9.28
C ARG A 359 33.87 1.90 8.65
N LEU A 360 33.62 1.46 7.43
CA LEU A 360 32.51 1.88 6.63
C LEU A 360 32.05 0.74 5.72
N THR A 361 30.87 0.20 5.94
CA THR A 361 30.21 -0.73 5.00
C THR A 361 29.20 0.04 4.17
N MET A 362 29.26 -0.11 2.85
CA MET A 362 28.28 0.46 1.92
C MET A 362 27.42 -0.66 1.34
N ALA A 363 26.18 -0.37 1.07
CA ALA A 363 25.23 -1.31 0.46
C ALA A 363 24.51 -0.66 -0.72
N PHE A 364 24.38 -1.41 -1.80
CA PHE A 364 23.60 -1.06 -2.99
C PHE A 364 22.47 -2.07 -3.12
N ARG A 365 21.27 -1.59 -3.43
CA ARG A 365 20.07 -2.42 -3.46
C ARG A 365 19.26 -2.14 -4.69
N GLY A 366 18.57 -3.15 -5.15
CA GLY A 366 17.60 -3.05 -6.23
C GLY A 366 16.52 -4.10 -6.06
N GLY A 367 15.33 -3.80 -6.52
CA GLY A 367 14.23 -4.75 -6.42
C GLY A 367 13.07 -4.41 -7.36
N VAL A 368 12.13 -5.34 -7.41
CA VAL A 368 10.88 -5.25 -8.14
C VAL A 368 9.75 -5.78 -7.28
N PHE A 369 8.57 -5.23 -7.47
CA PHE A 369 7.37 -5.71 -6.79
C PHE A 369 6.14 -5.61 -7.69
N THR A 370 5.14 -6.40 -7.40
CA THR A 370 3.83 -6.32 -8.06
C THR A 370 2.81 -5.75 -7.08
N ASN A 371 1.94 -4.90 -7.58
CA ASN A 371 0.76 -4.40 -6.90
C ASN A 371 -0.47 -4.76 -7.74
N PRO A 372 -1.09 -5.93 -7.48
CA PRO A 372 -2.28 -6.35 -8.21
C PRO A 372 -3.50 -5.54 -7.79
N ASP A 373 -4.22 -5.05 -8.77
CA ASP A 373 -5.47 -4.33 -8.59
C ASP A 373 -6.56 -5.22 -7.94
N HIS A 374 -7.35 -4.65 -7.04
CA HIS A 374 -8.41 -5.33 -6.30
C HIS A 374 -9.73 -4.56 -6.38
N PRO A 375 -10.27 -4.32 -7.59
CA PRO A 375 -11.45 -3.51 -7.79
C PRO A 375 -12.69 -4.14 -7.15
N LEU A 376 -13.57 -3.27 -6.70
CA LEU A 376 -14.93 -3.64 -6.32
C LEU A 376 -15.68 -4.15 -7.55
N ARG A 377 -16.34 -5.29 -7.44
CA ARG A 377 -17.15 -5.89 -8.50
C ARG A 377 -18.60 -5.99 -8.06
N PHE A 378 -19.50 -5.75 -8.99
CA PHE A 378 -20.91 -5.99 -8.78
C PHE A 378 -21.24 -7.43 -9.22
N GLU A 379 -21.74 -8.23 -8.27
CA GLU A 379 -22.21 -9.59 -8.50
C GLU A 379 -23.71 -9.58 -8.74
N ARG A 380 -24.10 -9.90 -9.94
CA ARG A 380 -25.52 -9.97 -10.29
C ARG A 380 -26.20 -11.07 -9.48
N GLY A 381 -27.03 -10.69 -8.51
CA GLY A 381 -27.95 -11.63 -7.87
C GLY A 381 -28.95 -12.16 -8.89
N GLY A 382 -29.31 -13.44 -8.84
CA GLY A 382 -30.08 -14.15 -9.86
C GLY A 382 -31.50 -13.67 -10.18
N ASN A 383 -31.87 -12.46 -9.79
CA ASN A 383 -33.21 -11.89 -9.98
C ASN A 383 -33.15 -10.58 -10.77
N ASN A 384 -33.60 -10.66 -12.01
CA ASN A 384 -33.97 -9.54 -12.87
C ASN A 384 -32.83 -8.74 -13.53
N LEU A 385 -32.18 -9.34 -14.50
CA LEU A 385 -31.17 -8.75 -15.39
C LEU A 385 -31.63 -7.52 -16.19
N ASP A 386 -32.91 -7.19 -16.16
CA ASP A 386 -33.51 -6.12 -16.98
C ASP A 386 -33.71 -4.81 -16.26
N HIS A 387 -33.45 -4.75 -14.94
CA HIS A 387 -33.60 -3.50 -14.21
C HIS A 387 -32.52 -2.50 -14.65
N PRO A 388 -32.88 -1.25 -15.00
CA PRO A 388 -31.91 -0.25 -15.46
C PRO A 388 -30.79 0.04 -14.45
N ALA A 389 -31.09 -0.04 -13.13
CA ALA A 389 -30.09 0.11 -12.08
C ALA A 389 -29.00 -0.96 -12.12
N ASP A 390 -29.37 -2.22 -12.38
CA ASP A 390 -28.41 -3.31 -12.40
C ASP A 390 -27.48 -3.19 -13.62
N LYS A 391 -28.00 -2.69 -14.75
CA LYS A 391 -27.18 -2.36 -15.92
C LYS A 391 -26.18 -1.23 -15.65
N LEU A 392 -26.63 -0.20 -14.91
CA LEU A 392 -25.76 0.90 -14.53
C LEU A 392 -24.65 0.45 -13.57
N LEU A 393 -25.00 -0.38 -12.57
CA LEU A 393 -24.04 -0.95 -11.63
C LEU A 393 -23.03 -1.87 -12.32
N ASP A 394 -23.51 -2.72 -13.19
CA ASP A 394 -22.65 -3.59 -13.99
C ASP A 394 -21.69 -2.79 -14.87
N PHE A 395 -22.19 -1.76 -15.53
CA PHE A 395 -21.35 -0.84 -16.30
C PHE A 395 -20.33 -0.13 -15.41
N ARG A 396 -20.75 0.36 -14.25
CA ARG A 396 -19.90 1.14 -13.34
C ARG A 396 -18.79 0.31 -12.69
N PHE A 397 -19.08 -0.90 -12.24
CA PHE A 397 -18.14 -1.71 -11.48
C PHE A 397 -17.46 -2.83 -12.26
N ASN A 398 -18.03 -3.28 -13.37
CA ASN A 398 -17.52 -4.46 -14.08
C ASN A 398 -16.82 -4.16 -15.38
N THR A 399 -16.97 -2.96 -15.97
CA THR A 399 -16.29 -2.59 -17.23
C THR A 399 -14.80 -2.29 -17.07
N ILE A 400 -14.35 -2.04 -15.86
CA ILE A 400 -12.96 -1.69 -15.61
C ILE A 400 -12.10 -2.96 -15.58
N PRO A 401 -11.10 -3.11 -16.47
CA PRO A 401 -10.22 -4.27 -16.44
C PRO A 401 -9.31 -4.23 -15.21
N SER A 402 -9.15 -5.37 -14.56
CA SER A 402 -8.17 -5.54 -13.48
C SER A 402 -6.77 -5.51 -14.05
N GLN A 403 -5.88 -4.73 -13.49
CA GLN A 403 -4.48 -4.59 -13.90
C GLN A 403 -3.56 -4.97 -12.74
N THR A 404 -2.37 -5.46 -13.06
CA THR A 404 -1.30 -5.64 -12.08
C THR A 404 -0.23 -4.61 -12.38
N ASN A 405 -0.02 -3.69 -11.47
CA ASN A 405 1.06 -2.72 -11.56
C ASN A 405 2.37 -3.35 -11.13
N VAL A 406 3.45 -3.00 -11.81
CA VAL A 406 4.80 -3.42 -11.46
C VAL A 406 5.57 -2.20 -11.01
N GLY A 407 6.18 -2.29 -9.85
CA GLY A 407 7.08 -1.26 -9.34
C GLY A 407 8.53 -1.71 -9.32
N VAL A 408 9.43 -0.74 -9.39
CA VAL A 408 10.87 -0.92 -9.31
C VAL A 408 11.43 -0.11 -8.15
N THR A 409 12.51 -0.59 -7.57
CA THR A 409 13.13 0.08 -6.43
C THR A 409 14.63 0.15 -6.57
N ALA A 410 15.21 1.19 -5.97
CA ALA A 410 16.64 1.34 -5.81
C ALA A 410 16.96 1.86 -4.42
N GLY A 411 18.06 1.44 -3.84
CA GLY A 411 18.45 1.86 -2.50
C GLY A 411 19.98 1.91 -2.33
N TRP A 412 20.37 2.78 -1.43
CA TRP A 412 21.73 2.90 -0.97
C TRP A 412 21.77 2.97 0.55
N GLY A 413 22.79 2.37 1.15
CA GLY A 413 22.97 2.37 2.59
C GLY A 413 24.42 2.45 3.00
N MET A 414 24.61 2.94 4.23
CA MET A 414 25.92 3.12 4.83
C MET A 414 25.86 2.72 6.30
N VAL A 415 26.82 1.89 6.74
CA VAL A 415 27.00 1.52 8.16
C VAL A 415 28.35 1.99 8.63
N VAL A 416 28.36 2.90 9.61
CA VAL A 416 29.58 3.49 10.19
C VAL A 416 29.92 2.78 11.48
N ARG A 417 31.13 2.23 11.57
CA ARG A 417 31.68 1.56 12.79
C ARG A 417 30.74 0.50 13.39
N ASN A 418 29.89 -0.09 12.56
CA ASN A 418 28.84 -1.04 12.97
C ASN A 418 27.85 -0.50 14.02
N ARG A 419 27.71 0.82 14.15
CA ARG A 419 26.82 1.49 15.12
C ARG A 419 25.72 2.29 14.50
N VAL A 420 26.04 3.09 13.50
CA VAL A 420 25.06 3.95 12.82
C VAL A 420 24.88 3.46 11.42
N GLN A 421 23.67 3.10 11.09
CA GLN A 421 23.25 2.75 9.74
C GLN A 421 22.31 3.83 9.21
N VAL A 422 22.56 4.30 7.99
CA VAL A 422 21.68 5.23 7.28
C VAL A 422 21.38 4.62 5.93
N ASP A 423 20.11 4.56 5.59
CA ASP A 423 19.64 4.03 4.32
C ASP A 423 18.71 5.03 3.65
N VAL A 424 18.79 5.09 2.32
CA VAL A 424 17.88 5.85 1.47
C VAL A 424 17.42 4.95 0.33
N ALA A 425 16.15 5.02 0.02
CA ALA A 425 15.57 4.27 -1.09
C ALA A 425 14.55 5.10 -1.86
N THR A 426 14.38 4.78 -3.13
CA THR A 426 13.28 5.27 -3.95
C THR A 426 12.53 4.10 -4.54
N THR A 427 11.21 4.23 -4.58
CA THR A 427 10.33 3.28 -5.26
C THR A 427 9.55 4.02 -6.33
N TYR A 428 9.28 3.35 -7.43
CA TYR A 428 8.53 3.88 -8.54
C TYR A 428 7.53 2.85 -9.04
N SER A 429 6.26 3.24 -9.08
CA SER A 429 5.18 2.52 -9.76
C SER A 429 4.37 3.49 -10.62
N LYS A 430 3.39 2.98 -11.36
CA LYS A 430 2.47 3.82 -12.13
C LYS A 430 1.76 4.83 -11.21
N ASP A 431 1.32 4.39 -10.03
CA ASP A 431 0.44 5.14 -9.15
C ASP A 431 1.18 5.95 -8.07
N ALA A 432 2.42 5.54 -7.73
CA ALA A 432 3.18 6.20 -6.67
C ALA A 432 4.68 6.30 -6.95
N THR A 433 5.28 7.35 -6.42
CA THR A 433 6.73 7.47 -6.27
C THR A 433 7.03 7.80 -4.82
N GLU A 434 7.90 7.02 -4.19
CA GLU A 434 8.27 7.24 -2.80
C GLU A 434 9.77 7.47 -2.66
N LEU A 435 10.13 8.33 -1.72
CA LEU A 435 11.48 8.52 -1.22
C LEU A 435 11.48 8.19 0.28
N ILE A 436 12.26 7.22 0.67
CA ILE A 436 12.31 6.72 2.05
C ILE A 436 13.73 6.91 2.58
N ALA A 437 13.83 7.44 3.80
CA ALA A 437 15.07 7.54 4.53
C ALA A 437 14.92 6.90 5.91
N SER A 438 15.87 6.07 6.31
CA SER A 438 15.85 5.44 7.62
C SER A 438 17.22 5.47 8.28
N MET A 439 17.19 5.46 9.62
CA MET A 439 18.38 5.39 10.45
C MET A 439 18.21 4.31 11.51
N VAL A 440 19.26 3.51 11.72
CA VAL A 440 19.37 2.55 12.82
C VAL A 440 20.59 2.89 13.66
N LEU A 441 20.38 3.05 14.97
CA LEU A 441 21.43 3.26 15.94
C LEU A 441 21.55 2.02 16.82
N ARG A 442 22.77 1.40 16.84
CA ARG A 442 23.11 0.26 17.70
C ARG A 442 23.85 0.76 18.93
N VAL A 443 23.34 0.37 20.09
CA VAL A 443 23.89 0.76 21.40
C VAL A 443 24.38 -0.52 22.10
N ARG A 444 25.64 -0.49 22.49
CA ARG A 444 26.28 -1.58 23.26
C ARG A 444 26.13 -1.35 24.76
#